data_1029c19c737e909ff3dd7feb51436135
#
_entry.id   1029c19c737e909ff3dd7feb51436135
#
_cell.length_a   1.000
_cell.length_b   1.000
_cell.length_c   1.000
_cell.angle_alpha   90.00
_cell.angle_beta   90.00
_cell.angle_gamma   90.00
#
_symmetry.space_group_name_H-M   'P 1'
#
loop_
_entity.id
_entity.type
_entity.pdbx_description
1 polymer ?
#
loop_
_entity_poly.entity_id
_entity_poly.type
_entity_poly.pdbx_seq_one_letter_code
_entity_poly.pdbx_strand_id
1 'polypeptide(L)'
;MESGLNNGSIAYPKRLIFLTGCINPDGMAQTKLQNPSLRREQYINSIKFYLDNYNLPILFVENSNSDILEFLPVDIDHRRIELLTFDGNNFDKSLGKGYGEMGIIDHAIRHSHFFNNSDFIFKITGRHQVLNFASVLKQAEKRVSVDIIVDMWNMFSYADSRCWGASRRFIEEVFIHFWKDVDDSRGYNFEDALAKSIYKGLQLDYKLELMKNTPRFKGSSGTENKGFDHSWTSWFPRNAIHVLKYILNRR
;
A
#
# COMPACT_ATOMS: atom_id res chain seq x y z
N MET A 1 -45.56 -25.85 6.12
CA MET A 1 -44.97 -24.51 6.14
C MET A 1 -43.52 -24.68 6.59
N GLU A 2 -42.64 -24.88 5.65
CA GLU A 2 -41.19 -24.98 5.91
C GLU A 2 -40.59 -23.57 5.83
N SER A 3 -40.12 -23.09 6.97
CA SER A 3 -39.42 -21.84 7.07
C SER A 3 -37.97 -22.07 6.55
N GLY A 4 -37.74 -21.73 5.30
CA GLY A 4 -36.41 -21.68 4.73
C GLY A 4 -35.58 -20.60 5.41
N LEU A 5 -34.69 -21.00 6.32
CA LEU A 5 -33.61 -20.18 6.83
C LEU A 5 -32.63 -19.96 5.68
N ASN A 6 -32.71 -18.79 5.07
CA ASN A 6 -31.74 -18.30 4.11
C ASN A 6 -30.42 -18.06 4.87
N ASN A 7 -29.54 -19.05 4.89
CA ASN A 7 -28.14 -18.87 5.29
C ASN A 7 -27.45 -17.99 4.25
N GLY A 8 -27.65 -16.69 4.37
CA GLY A 8 -26.87 -15.71 3.62
C GLY A 8 -25.40 -15.85 4.03
N SER A 9 -24.62 -16.57 3.24
CA SER A 9 -23.17 -16.59 3.36
C SER A 9 -22.70 -15.13 3.25
N ILE A 10 -22.13 -14.59 4.31
CA ILE A 10 -21.45 -13.27 4.27
C ILE A 10 -20.30 -13.44 3.30
N ALA A 11 -20.46 -12.94 2.07
CA ALA A 11 -19.39 -12.92 1.09
C ALA A 11 -18.31 -11.97 1.63
N TYR A 12 -17.15 -12.50 1.95
CA TYR A 12 -15.98 -11.68 2.31
C TYR A 12 -15.52 -10.88 1.10
N PRO A 13 -15.15 -9.59 1.26
CA PRO A 13 -14.68 -8.76 0.16
C PRO A 13 -13.45 -9.39 -0.50
N LYS A 14 -13.41 -9.36 -1.83
CA LYS A 14 -12.22 -9.78 -2.60
C LYS A 14 -11.08 -8.82 -2.29
N ARG A 15 -9.97 -9.34 -1.81
CA ARG A 15 -8.81 -8.56 -1.38
C ARG A 15 -7.64 -8.69 -2.32
N LEU A 16 -6.89 -7.61 -2.47
CA LEU A 16 -5.72 -7.49 -3.33
C LEU A 16 -4.53 -6.95 -2.53
N ILE A 17 -3.34 -7.50 -2.74
CA ILE A 17 -2.07 -6.87 -2.37
C ILE A 17 -1.60 -6.07 -3.58
N PHE A 18 -1.52 -4.74 -3.44
CA PHE A 18 -1.06 -3.85 -4.49
C PHE A 18 0.31 -3.28 -4.15
N LEU A 19 1.32 -3.65 -4.92
CA LEU A 19 2.71 -3.25 -4.79
C LEU A 19 3.05 -2.16 -5.82
N THR A 20 3.48 -0.99 -5.35
CA THR A 20 3.90 0.12 -6.22
C THR A 20 5.40 0.10 -6.47
N GLY A 21 5.83 0.30 -7.71
CA GLY A 21 7.23 0.20 -8.12
C GLY A 21 7.72 1.31 -9.04
N CYS A 22 9.01 1.64 -8.88
CA CYS A 22 9.80 2.44 -9.81
C CYS A 22 11.22 1.84 -9.82
N ILE A 23 11.54 1.06 -10.85
CA ILE A 23 12.84 0.36 -10.94
C ILE A 23 13.93 1.36 -11.31
N ASN A 24 13.71 2.18 -12.32
CA ASN A 24 14.63 3.24 -12.72
C ASN A 24 14.10 4.62 -12.26
N PRO A 25 14.56 5.16 -11.13
CA PRO A 25 14.08 6.46 -10.63
C PRO A 25 14.57 7.66 -11.43
N ASP A 26 15.58 7.50 -12.29
CA ASP A 26 16.08 8.52 -13.22
C ASP A 26 16.27 9.90 -12.57
N GLY A 27 17.10 9.96 -11.53
CA GLY A 27 17.39 11.20 -10.81
C GLY A 27 16.26 11.75 -9.93
N MET A 28 15.24 10.94 -9.62
CA MET A 28 14.14 11.36 -8.73
C MET A 28 14.64 12.00 -7.45
N ALA A 29 14.11 13.19 -7.15
CA ALA A 29 14.42 13.93 -5.92
C ALA A 29 14.21 13.05 -4.67
N GLN A 30 15.02 13.27 -3.65
CA GLN A 30 14.97 12.54 -2.37
C GLN A 30 15.05 11.01 -2.50
N THR A 31 15.63 10.47 -3.60
CA THR A 31 15.83 9.05 -3.79
C THR A 31 17.32 8.74 -3.86
N LYS A 32 17.90 8.19 -2.79
CA LYS A 32 19.34 7.85 -2.73
C LYS A 32 19.69 6.57 -3.48
N LEU A 33 18.81 5.57 -3.42
CA LEU A 33 19.03 4.33 -4.14
C LEU A 33 18.62 4.50 -5.61
N GLN A 34 19.58 4.82 -6.47
CA GLN A 34 19.38 5.03 -7.91
C GLN A 34 19.64 3.78 -8.76
N ASN A 35 20.36 2.77 -8.23
CA ASN A 35 20.75 1.58 -8.99
C ASN A 35 19.53 0.71 -9.36
N PRO A 36 19.18 0.58 -10.67
CA PRO A 36 17.98 -0.17 -11.08
C PRO A 36 18.06 -1.67 -10.77
N SER A 37 19.25 -2.28 -10.86
CA SER A 37 19.43 -3.72 -10.60
C SER A 37 19.16 -4.05 -9.13
N LEU A 38 19.68 -3.26 -8.19
CA LEU A 38 19.41 -3.44 -6.76
C LEU A 38 17.94 -3.19 -6.43
N ARG A 39 17.31 -2.20 -7.06
CA ARG A 39 15.88 -1.93 -6.87
C ARG A 39 15.05 -3.09 -7.40
N ARG A 40 15.34 -3.59 -8.59
CA ARG A 40 14.66 -4.76 -9.18
C ARG A 40 14.73 -5.96 -8.25
N GLU A 41 15.92 -6.30 -7.73
CA GLU A 41 16.10 -7.38 -6.78
C GLU A 41 15.20 -7.21 -5.53
N GLN A 42 15.10 -6.00 -4.99
CA GLN A 42 14.24 -5.71 -3.84
C GLN A 42 12.76 -5.91 -4.16
N TYR A 43 12.30 -5.53 -5.36
CA TYR A 43 10.92 -5.78 -5.80
C TYR A 43 10.63 -7.27 -5.96
N ILE A 44 11.53 -8.03 -6.61
CA ILE A 44 11.41 -9.48 -6.76
C ILE A 44 11.31 -10.16 -5.39
N ASN A 45 12.20 -9.82 -4.47
CA ASN A 45 12.22 -10.37 -3.12
C ASN A 45 10.92 -10.05 -2.34
N SER A 46 10.35 -8.88 -2.57
CA SER A 46 9.09 -8.48 -1.95
C SER A 46 7.89 -9.21 -2.57
N ILE A 47 7.81 -9.30 -3.90
CA ILE A 47 6.78 -10.07 -4.61
C ILE A 47 6.79 -11.53 -4.13
N LYS A 48 7.98 -12.14 -4.14
CA LYS A 48 8.14 -13.52 -3.67
C LYS A 48 7.68 -13.69 -2.22
N PHE A 49 8.07 -12.78 -1.33
CA PHE A 49 7.62 -12.81 0.07
C PHE A 49 6.09 -12.85 0.20
N TYR A 50 5.36 -12.03 -0.56
CA TYR A 50 3.90 -12.02 -0.47
C TYR A 50 3.27 -13.25 -1.12
N LEU A 51 3.81 -13.76 -2.22
CA LEU A 51 3.34 -14.99 -2.86
C LEU A 51 3.51 -16.21 -1.97
N ASP A 52 4.64 -16.31 -1.27
CA ASP A 52 4.97 -17.44 -0.40
C ASP A 52 4.16 -17.46 0.90
N ASN A 53 3.80 -16.29 1.43
CA ASN A 53 3.21 -16.18 2.77
C ASN A 53 1.71 -15.91 2.79
N TYR A 54 1.09 -15.48 1.67
CA TYR A 54 -0.32 -15.08 1.63
C TYR A 54 -1.00 -15.64 0.39
N ASN A 55 -2.22 -16.16 0.57
CA ASN A 55 -3.05 -16.67 -0.55
C ASN A 55 -3.97 -15.55 -1.09
N LEU A 56 -3.39 -14.40 -1.44
CA LEU A 56 -4.09 -13.26 -2.05
C LEU A 56 -3.51 -13.00 -3.45
N PRO A 57 -4.32 -12.48 -4.39
CA PRO A 57 -3.79 -11.96 -5.63
C PRO A 57 -2.86 -10.78 -5.36
N ILE A 58 -1.84 -10.63 -6.20
CA ILE A 58 -0.86 -9.55 -6.14
C ILE A 58 -0.90 -8.77 -7.43
N LEU A 59 -1.02 -7.47 -7.33
CA LEU A 59 -0.80 -6.53 -8.42
C LEU A 59 0.54 -5.83 -8.17
N PHE A 60 1.43 -5.85 -9.14
CA PHE A 60 2.62 -5.02 -9.16
C PHE A 60 2.56 -4.05 -10.33
N VAL A 61 2.62 -2.75 -10.06
CA VAL A 61 2.62 -1.71 -11.09
C VAL A 61 3.91 -0.91 -10.99
N GLU A 62 4.61 -0.81 -12.13
CA GLU A 62 5.93 -0.21 -12.27
C GLU A 62 5.87 0.95 -13.27
N ASN A 63 6.37 2.15 -12.91
CA ASN A 63 6.20 3.36 -13.70
C ASN A 63 7.44 3.84 -14.46
N SER A 64 8.52 3.07 -14.50
CA SER A 64 9.75 3.44 -15.24
C SER A 64 9.95 2.64 -16.52
N ASN A 65 8.88 2.05 -17.05
CA ASN A 65 8.88 1.21 -18.25
C ASN A 65 9.91 0.06 -18.19
N SER A 66 10.10 -0.50 -16.98
CA SER A 66 11.06 -1.58 -16.72
C SER A 66 10.32 -2.89 -16.48
N ASP A 67 10.40 -3.83 -17.41
CA ASP A 67 9.84 -5.16 -17.25
C ASP A 67 10.59 -5.94 -16.17
N ILE A 68 9.83 -6.63 -15.33
CA ILE A 68 10.33 -7.47 -14.25
C ILE A 68 10.04 -8.96 -14.49
N LEU A 69 9.20 -9.29 -15.48
CA LEU A 69 8.67 -10.62 -15.70
C LEU A 69 9.78 -11.67 -15.88
N GLU A 70 10.79 -11.37 -16.71
CA GLU A 70 11.90 -12.27 -16.98
C GLU A 70 12.82 -12.55 -15.78
N PHE A 71 12.73 -11.73 -14.73
CA PHE A 71 13.51 -11.86 -13.50
C PHE A 71 12.76 -12.56 -12.38
N LEU A 72 11.48 -12.85 -12.57
CA LEU A 72 10.71 -13.59 -11.58
C LEU A 72 11.10 -15.06 -11.62
N PRO A 73 11.10 -15.77 -10.46
CA PRO A 73 11.31 -17.21 -10.43
C PRO A 73 10.31 -17.97 -11.31
N VAL A 74 10.79 -19.02 -11.99
CA VAL A 74 9.99 -19.81 -12.94
C VAL A 74 8.84 -20.55 -12.26
N ASP A 75 8.94 -20.80 -10.97
CA ASP A 75 7.97 -21.54 -10.15
C ASP A 75 6.86 -20.67 -9.56
N ILE A 76 6.80 -19.38 -9.92
CA ILE A 76 5.73 -18.48 -9.48
C ILE A 76 4.37 -18.88 -10.10
N ASP A 77 3.32 -18.92 -9.27
CA ASP A 77 1.95 -19.06 -9.77
C ASP A 77 1.50 -17.76 -10.46
N HIS A 78 1.69 -17.69 -11.77
CA HIS A 78 1.33 -16.53 -12.60
C HIS A 78 -0.17 -16.17 -12.56
N ARG A 79 -1.05 -17.08 -12.12
CA ARG A 79 -2.48 -16.79 -11.96
C ARG A 79 -2.77 -15.89 -10.77
N ARG A 80 -1.80 -15.77 -9.84
CA ARG A 80 -1.91 -14.98 -8.63
C ARG A 80 -1.20 -13.63 -8.71
N ILE A 81 -0.58 -13.31 -9.83
CA ILE A 81 0.13 -12.05 -10.01
C ILE A 81 -0.25 -11.39 -11.33
N GLU A 82 -0.57 -10.11 -11.25
CA GLU A 82 -0.69 -9.23 -12.40
C GLU A 82 0.45 -8.21 -12.38
N LEU A 83 1.17 -8.11 -13.49
CA LEU A 83 2.29 -7.19 -13.66
C LEU A 83 1.91 -6.15 -14.70
N LEU A 84 1.99 -4.88 -14.33
CA LEU A 84 1.82 -3.76 -15.24
C LEU A 84 3.07 -2.88 -15.22
N THR A 85 3.51 -2.48 -16.39
CA THR A 85 4.57 -1.49 -16.54
C THR A 85 4.17 -0.43 -17.55
N PHE A 86 4.57 0.82 -17.31
CA PHE A 86 4.25 1.94 -18.18
C PHE A 86 5.32 3.05 -18.06
N ASP A 87 5.39 3.92 -19.05
CA ASP A 87 6.23 5.12 -19.02
C ASP A 87 5.55 6.24 -18.23
N GLY A 88 5.54 6.11 -16.91
CA GLY A 88 4.90 7.05 -15.98
C GLY A 88 5.90 7.87 -15.16
N ASN A 89 7.21 7.73 -15.43
CA ASN A 89 8.24 8.44 -14.69
C ASN A 89 8.72 9.70 -15.42
N ASN A 90 8.05 10.09 -16.52
CA ASN A 90 8.36 11.28 -17.29
C ASN A 90 7.53 12.49 -16.80
N PHE A 91 7.87 13.02 -15.64
CA PHE A 91 7.28 14.23 -15.05
C PHE A 91 8.36 15.08 -14.37
N ASP A 92 8.01 16.30 -13.96
CA ASP A 92 8.92 17.16 -13.20
C ASP A 92 9.36 16.49 -11.89
N LYS A 93 10.62 16.07 -11.81
CA LYS A 93 11.21 15.33 -10.68
C LYS A 93 11.17 16.12 -9.36
N SER A 94 10.99 17.44 -9.42
CA SER A 94 10.84 18.27 -8.23
C SER A 94 9.54 17.99 -7.48
N LEU A 95 8.50 17.50 -8.19
CA LEU A 95 7.23 17.07 -7.56
C LEU A 95 7.42 15.86 -6.65
N GLY A 96 8.51 15.12 -6.83
CA GLY A 96 8.94 14.06 -5.93
C GLY A 96 8.31 12.70 -6.19
N LYS A 97 8.74 11.73 -5.38
CA LYS A 97 8.32 10.32 -5.52
C LYS A 97 6.84 10.10 -5.26
N GLY A 98 6.24 10.90 -4.38
CA GLY A 98 4.82 10.83 -4.04
C GLY A 98 3.93 11.08 -5.25
N TYR A 99 4.28 12.07 -6.07
CA TYR A 99 3.56 12.37 -7.31
C TYR A 99 3.58 11.19 -8.28
N GLY A 100 4.77 10.57 -8.49
CA GLY A 100 4.90 9.38 -9.33
C GLY A 100 4.12 8.18 -8.79
N GLU A 101 4.04 8.03 -7.47
CA GLU A 101 3.27 6.95 -6.83
C GLU A 101 1.76 7.12 -7.01
N MET A 102 1.25 8.35 -7.01
CA MET A 102 -0.14 8.64 -7.39
C MET A 102 -0.43 8.25 -8.84
N GLY A 103 0.52 8.49 -9.76
CA GLY A 103 0.43 8.04 -11.15
C GLY A 103 0.36 6.52 -11.30
N ILE A 104 1.07 5.77 -10.46
CA ILE A 104 0.98 4.31 -10.40
C ILE A 104 -0.42 3.86 -9.99
N ILE A 105 -1.04 4.53 -9.01
CA ILE A 105 -2.38 4.21 -8.54
C ILE A 105 -3.43 4.53 -9.61
N ASP A 106 -3.33 5.69 -10.27
CA ASP A 106 -4.21 6.04 -11.39
C ASP A 106 -4.10 5.03 -12.54
N HIS A 107 -2.88 4.59 -12.86
CA HIS A 107 -2.67 3.57 -13.89
C HIS A 107 -3.31 2.23 -13.50
N ALA A 108 -3.20 1.81 -12.24
CA ALA A 108 -3.85 0.60 -11.73
C ALA A 108 -5.38 0.68 -11.85
N ILE A 109 -5.99 1.81 -11.47
CA ILE A 109 -7.44 2.05 -11.61
C ILE A 109 -7.89 1.86 -13.06
N ARG A 110 -7.12 2.37 -14.02
CA ARG A 110 -7.51 2.37 -15.44
C ARG A 110 -7.24 1.05 -16.14
N HIS A 111 -6.22 0.29 -15.75
CA HIS A 111 -5.67 -0.79 -16.57
C HIS A 111 -5.61 -2.15 -15.87
N SER A 112 -5.70 -2.22 -14.53
CA SER A 112 -5.56 -3.49 -13.84
C SER A 112 -6.87 -4.25 -13.76
N HIS A 113 -6.84 -5.50 -14.23
CA HIS A 113 -7.93 -6.43 -14.04
C HIS A 113 -8.10 -6.82 -12.56
N PHE A 114 -6.99 -7.05 -11.84
CA PHE A 114 -7.04 -7.44 -10.43
C PHE A 114 -7.58 -6.31 -9.55
N PHE A 115 -7.14 -5.06 -9.80
CA PHE A 115 -7.66 -3.90 -9.08
C PHE A 115 -9.18 -3.77 -9.27
N ASN A 116 -9.64 -3.82 -10.51
CA ASN A 116 -11.04 -3.61 -10.86
C ASN A 116 -11.98 -4.75 -10.39
N ASN A 117 -11.43 -5.95 -10.13
CA ASN A 117 -12.18 -7.09 -9.59
C ASN A 117 -12.02 -7.28 -8.08
N SER A 118 -11.39 -6.33 -7.39
CA SER A 118 -11.19 -6.36 -5.95
C SER A 118 -12.08 -5.34 -5.24
N ASP A 119 -12.54 -5.68 -4.05
CA ASP A 119 -13.36 -4.78 -3.22
C ASP A 119 -12.51 -3.99 -2.23
N PHE A 120 -11.39 -4.58 -1.79
CA PHE A 120 -10.48 -4.00 -0.80
C PHE A 120 -9.02 -4.21 -1.18
N ILE A 121 -8.26 -3.13 -1.24
CA ILE A 121 -6.88 -3.09 -1.73
C ILE A 121 -5.94 -2.76 -0.57
N PHE A 122 -4.93 -3.60 -0.34
CA PHE A 122 -3.80 -3.29 0.52
C PHE A 122 -2.65 -2.75 -0.33
N LYS A 123 -2.49 -1.43 -0.34
CA LYS A 123 -1.37 -0.77 -1.01
C LYS A 123 -0.13 -0.87 -0.13
N ILE A 124 0.95 -1.35 -0.71
CA ILE A 124 2.26 -1.46 -0.05
C ILE A 124 3.33 -0.91 -0.99
N THR A 125 4.28 -0.14 -0.45
CA THR A 125 5.47 0.25 -1.22
C THR A 125 6.26 -1.00 -1.62
N GLY A 126 6.36 -1.27 -2.91
CA GLY A 126 6.68 -2.59 -3.47
C GLY A 126 8.04 -3.19 -3.08
N ARG A 127 8.98 -2.40 -2.52
CA ARG A 127 10.26 -2.90 -2.01
C ARG A 127 10.22 -3.31 -0.53
N HIS A 128 9.05 -3.18 0.12
CA HIS A 128 8.91 -3.46 1.54
C HIS A 128 8.18 -4.79 1.77
N GLN A 129 8.75 -5.61 2.63
CA GLN A 129 8.08 -6.77 3.21
C GLN A 129 7.49 -6.34 4.56
N VAL A 130 6.18 -6.44 4.72
CA VAL A 130 5.49 -6.18 5.99
C VAL A 130 5.44 -7.49 6.77
N LEU A 131 6.38 -7.67 7.71
CA LEU A 131 6.59 -8.94 8.41
C LEU A 131 5.42 -9.35 9.31
N ASN A 132 4.57 -8.40 9.71
CA ASN A 132 3.35 -8.62 10.49
C ASN A 132 2.07 -8.36 9.67
N PHE A 133 2.12 -8.48 8.34
CA PHE A 133 0.97 -8.20 7.47
C PHE A 133 -0.24 -9.09 7.80
N ALA A 134 -0.03 -10.32 8.25
CA ALA A 134 -1.12 -11.18 8.74
C ALA A 134 -1.96 -10.53 9.85
N SER A 135 -1.35 -9.69 10.71
CA SER A 135 -2.08 -8.94 11.74
C SER A 135 -2.97 -7.85 11.14
N VAL A 136 -2.48 -7.14 10.10
CA VAL A 136 -3.23 -6.11 9.37
C VAL A 136 -4.41 -6.75 8.63
N LEU A 137 -4.14 -7.84 7.91
CA LEU A 137 -5.15 -8.62 7.20
C LEU A 137 -6.26 -9.11 8.11
N LYS A 138 -5.89 -9.75 9.23
CA LYS A 138 -6.85 -10.24 10.24
C LYS A 138 -7.67 -9.11 10.88
N GLN A 139 -7.10 -7.92 11.04
CA GLN A 139 -7.83 -6.76 11.55
C GLN A 139 -8.88 -6.30 10.53
N ALA A 140 -8.53 -6.19 9.26
CA ALA A 140 -9.46 -5.85 8.18
C ALA A 140 -10.57 -6.91 8.01
N GLU A 141 -10.26 -8.21 8.23
CA GLU A 141 -11.23 -9.30 8.16
C GLU A 141 -12.29 -9.26 9.24
N LYS A 142 -11.92 -8.87 10.44
CA LYS A 142 -12.85 -8.79 11.57
C LYS A 142 -13.86 -7.63 11.46
N ARG A 143 -13.66 -6.72 10.52
CA ARG A 143 -14.43 -5.50 10.33
C ARG A 143 -15.08 -5.48 8.95
N VAL A 144 -16.20 -6.14 8.81
CA VAL A 144 -16.95 -6.30 7.54
C VAL A 144 -17.30 -4.96 6.86
N SER A 145 -17.24 -3.86 7.58
CA SER A 145 -17.63 -2.53 7.08
C SER A 145 -16.55 -1.48 7.15
N VAL A 146 -15.26 -1.87 7.17
CA VAL A 146 -14.13 -0.92 7.13
C VAL A 146 -13.86 -0.51 5.70
N ASP A 147 -13.78 0.80 5.46
CA ASP A 147 -13.38 1.36 4.16
C ASP A 147 -11.90 1.72 4.10
N ILE A 148 -11.29 2.05 5.25
CA ILE A 148 -9.89 2.49 5.31
C ILE A 148 -9.23 1.88 6.55
N ILE A 149 -8.05 1.26 6.37
CA ILE A 149 -7.19 0.81 7.46
C ILE A 149 -5.77 1.37 7.26
N VAL A 150 -5.28 2.12 8.24
CA VAL A 150 -4.02 2.85 8.12
C VAL A 150 -3.39 3.12 9.48
N ASP A 151 -2.07 3.33 9.51
CA ASP A 151 -1.35 3.90 10.66
C ASP A 151 -1.25 5.42 10.49
N MET A 152 -1.71 6.19 11.47
CA MET A 152 -1.72 7.66 11.44
C MET A 152 -0.97 8.24 12.63
N TRP A 153 -0.21 9.31 12.40
CA TRP A 153 0.65 9.96 13.37
C TRP A 153 0.35 11.47 13.46
N ASN A 154 1.06 12.18 14.33
CA ASN A 154 0.99 13.64 14.46
C ASN A 154 -0.44 14.17 14.57
N MET A 155 -1.22 13.64 15.53
CA MET A 155 -2.65 13.98 15.68
C MET A 155 -3.45 13.77 14.38
N PHE A 156 -3.16 12.66 13.70
CA PHE A 156 -3.81 12.25 12.44
C PHE A 156 -3.50 13.15 11.22
N SER A 157 -2.53 14.05 11.31
CA SER A 157 -2.14 14.88 10.16
C SER A 157 -1.24 14.16 9.16
N TYR A 158 -0.72 12.97 9.51
CA TYR A 158 0.19 12.17 8.71
C TYR A 158 -0.27 10.72 8.67
N ALA A 159 -0.46 10.18 7.47
CA ALA A 159 -0.85 8.77 7.25
C ALA A 159 0.31 8.00 6.61
N ASP A 160 0.69 6.84 7.17
CA ASP A 160 1.82 6.05 6.67
C ASP A 160 1.52 5.47 5.28
N SER A 161 2.16 6.04 4.26
CA SER A 161 1.98 5.65 2.86
C SER A 161 2.56 4.27 2.52
N ARG A 162 3.47 3.74 3.36
CA ARG A 162 4.20 2.51 3.07
C ARG A 162 3.35 1.25 3.12
N CYS A 163 2.30 1.24 3.97
CA CYS A 163 1.33 0.15 4.07
C CYS A 163 0.00 0.68 4.59
N TRP A 164 -1.03 0.61 3.78
CA TRP A 164 -2.41 0.94 4.16
C TRP A 164 -3.38 0.11 3.34
N GLY A 165 -4.62 0.02 3.77
CA GLY A 165 -5.67 -0.66 3.01
C GLY A 165 -6.89 0.21 2.88
N ALA A 166 -7.58 0.11 1.73
CA ALA A 166 -8.86 0.78 1.56
C ALA A 166 -9.79 0.03 0.61
N SER A 167 -11.10 0.33 0.72
CA SER A 167 -12.06 -0.08 -0.29
C SER A 167 -11.69 0.54 -1.65
N ARG A 168 -11.89 -0.21 -2.73
CA ARG A 168 -11.67 0.29 -4.10
C ARG A 168 -12.43 1.60 -4.31
N ARG A 169 -13.68 1.64 -3.83
CA ARG A 169 -14.53 2.82 -3.89
C ARG A 169 -13.88 4.06 -3.27
N PHE A 170 -13.27 3.96 -2.08
CA PHE A 170 -12.57 5.09 -1.46
C PHE A 170 -11.39 5.57 -2.32
N ILE A 171 -10.63 4.64 -2.91
CA ILE A 171 -9.47 5.00 -3.74
C ILE A 171 -9.94 5.74 -4.99
N GLU A 172 -10.98 5.27 -5.67
CA GLU A 172 -11.51 5.85 -6.91
C GLU A 172 -12.29 7.14 -6.70
N GLU A 173 -13.14 7.21 -5.67
CA GLU A 173 -14.06 8.34 -5.47
C GLU A 173 -13.46 9.48 -4.63
N VAL A 174 -12.43 9.19 -3.81
CA VAL A 174 -11.89 10.19 -2.88
C VAL A 174 -10.38 10.36 -3.04
N PHE A 175 -9.60 9.29 -2.83
CA PHE A 175 -8.15 9.41 -2.67
C PHE A 175 -7.45 9.93 -3.93
N ILE A 176 -7.77 9.40 -5.11
CA ILE A 176 -7.08 9.75 -6.36
C ILE A 176 -7.21 11.25 -6.72
N HIS A 177 -8.25 11.91 -6.25
CA HIS A 177 -8.48 13.34 -6.52
C HIS A 177 -7.49 14.28 -5.82
N PHE A 178 -6.73 13.77 -4.83
CA PHE A 178 -5.67 14.51 -4.15
C PHE A 178 -4.32 14.45 -4.89
N TRP A 179 -4.22 13.78 -6.04
CA TRP A 179 -2.98 13.69 -6.81
C TRP A 179 -2.40 15.06 -7.18
N LYS A 180 -3.23 15.98 -7.63
CA LYS A 180 -2.80 17.31 -8.08
C LYS A 180 -2.17 18.15 -6.97
N ASP A 181 -2.43 17.80 -5.72
CA ASP A 181 -1.92 18.51 -4.57
C ASP A 181 -0.53 18.00 -4.16
N VAL A 182 -0.13 16.79 -4.59
CA VAL A 182 1.15 16.19 -4.19
C VAL A 182 2.31 16.91 -4.86
N ASP A 183 3.15 17.53 -4.03
CA ASP A 183 4.33 18.29 -4.46
C ASP A 183 5.36 18.33 -3.32
N ASP A 184 6.33 17.41 -3.39
CA ASP A 184 7.40 17.28 -2.37
C ASP A 184 8.23 18.58 -2.26
N SER A 185 8.34 19.37 -3.35
CA SER A 185 9.10 20.64 -3.34
C SER A 185 8.44 21.72 -2.48
N ARG A 186 7.12 21.63 -2.31
CA ARG A 186 6.31 22.52 -1.48
C ARG A 186 6.01 21.94 -0.10
N GLY A 187 6.60 20.77 0.20
CA GLY A 187 6.39 20.07 1.46
C GLY A 187 5.02 19.41 1.60
N TYR A 188 4.33 19.18 0.49
CA TYR A 188 3.05 18.49 0.44
C TYR A 188 3.23 17.09 -0.18
N ASN A 189 3.51 16.14 0.65
CA ASN A 189 3.87 14.79 0.22
C ASN A 189 2.66 13.85 0.12
N PHE A 190 2.91 12.61 -0.30
CA PHE A 190 1.86 11.59 -0.42
C PHE A 190 1.15 11.31 0.90
N GLU A 191 1.87 11.32 2.02
CA GLU A 191 1.34 11.08 3.36
C GLU A 191 0.34 12.16 3.79
N ASP A 192 0.58 13.42 3.41
CA ASP A 192 -0.35 14.53 3.65
C ASP A 192 -1.61 14.38 2.78
N ALA A 193 -1.42 14.02 1.49
CA ALA A 193 -2.53 13.76 0.58
C ALA A 193 -3.41 12.61 1.09
N LEU A 194 -2.79 11.51 1.53
CA LEU A 194 -3.50 10.38 2.11
C LEU A 194 -4.27 10.79 3.38
N ALA A 195 -3.64 11.51 4.31
CA ALA A 195 -4.30 11.99 5.52
C ALA A 195 -5.51 12.89 5.20
N LYS A 196 -5.36 13.87 4.30
CA LYS A 196 -6.47 14.76 3.89
C LYS A 196 -7.58 14.00 3.18
N SER A 197 -7.26 13.03 2.33
CA SER A 197 -8.27 12.20 1.68
C SER A 197 -9.08 11.38 2.69
N ILE A 198 -8.43 10.89 3.76
CA ILE A 198 -9.11 10.20 4.87
C ILE A 198 -10.10 11.15 5.57
N TYR A 199 -9.70 12.38 5.89
CA TYR A 199 -10.63 13.36 6.46
C TYR A 199 -11.82 13.64 5.54
N LYS A 200 -11.57 13.75 4.23
CA LYS A 200 -12.64 13.91 3.25
C LYS A 200 -13.54 12.69 3.21
N GLY A 201 -12.97 11.49 3.27
CA GLY A 201 -13.72 10.23 3.34
C GLY A 201 -14.63 10.16 4.57
N LEU A 202 -14.12 10.54 5.75
CA LEU A 202 -14.92 10.58 6.98
C LEU A 202 -16.13 11.52 6.86
N GLN A 203 -15.99 12.65 6.16
CA GLN A 203 -17.11 13.57 5.87
C GLN A 203 -18.15 12.97 4.91
N LEU A 204 -17.78 11.92 4.17
CA LEU A 204 -18.62 11.17 3.23
C LEU A 204 -19.04 9.81 3.79
N ASP A 205 -19.00 9.64 5.11
CA ASP A 205 -19.40 8.44 5.85
C ASP A 205 -18.56 7.17 5.57
N TYR A 206 -17.35 7.31 4.98
CA TYR A 206 -16.38 6.21 4.91
C TYR A 206 -15.85 5.87 6.30
N LYS A 207 -15.65 4.59 6.58
CA LYS A 207 -15.28 4.09 7.90
C LYS A 207 -13.78 3.86 8.03
N LEU A 208 -13.16 4.61 8.92
CA LEU A 208 -11.75 4.49 9.26
C LEU A 208 -11.55 3.49 10.41
N GLU A 209 -10.61 2.60 10.25
CA GLU A 209 -10.01 1.80 11.32
C GLU A 209 -8.51 2.10 11.39
N LEU A 210 -8.02 2.54 12.53
CA LEU A 210 -6.58 2.69 12.76
C LEU A 210 -5.94 1.30 12.92
N MET A 211 -4.73 1.12 12.40
CA MET A 211 -4.00 -0.12 12.63
C MET A 211 -3.71 -0.31 14.11
N LYS A 212 -4.06 -1.49 14.65
CA LYS A 212 -3.79 -1.84 16.04
C LYS A 212 -2.29 -1.97 16.32
N ASN A 213 -1.56 -2.52 15.35
CA ASN A 213 -0.12 -2.68 15.42
C ASN A 213 0.54 -1.90 14.30
N THR A 214 1.64 -1.22 14.58
CA THR A 214 2.43 -0.59 13.54
C THR A 214 2.99 -1.63 12.57
N PRO A 215 2.97 -1.38 11.26
CA PRO A 215 3.61 -2.27 10.29
C PRO A 215 5.11 -2.45 10.60
N ARG A 216 5.56 -3.70 10.60
CA ARG A 216 6.96 -4.05 10.78
C ARG A 216 7.60 -4.31 9.44
N PHE A 217 8.39 -3.36 8.96
CA PHE A 217 8.99 -3.42 7.64
C PHE A 217 10.36 -4.11 7.65
N LYS A 218 10.62 -4.90 6.60
CA LYS A 218 11.94 -5.32 6.15
C LYS A 218 12.14 -4.80 4.73
N GLY A 219 13.31 -4.24 4.43
CA GLY A 219 13.62 -3.64 3.14
C GLY A 219 14.55 -2.45 3.30
N SER A 220 14.64 -1.58 2.31
CA SER A 220 15.46 -0.37 2.38
C SER A 220 14.64 0.91 2.13
N SER A 221 14.99 1.95 2.88
CA SER A 221 14.47 3.30 2.63
C SER A 221 14.94 3.80 1.27
N GLY A 222 14.01 4.26 0.43
CA GLY A 222 14.37 4.98 -0.81
C GLY A 222 15.04 6.31 -0.54
N THR A 223 14.70 6.96 0.57
CA THR A 223 15.18 8.29 0.94
C THR A 223 16.56 8.26 1.61
N GLU A 224 16.85 7.28 2.45
CA GLU A 224 18.07 7.25 3.24
C GLU A 224 19.07 6.16 2.82
N ASN A 225 18.66 5.22 1.96
CA ASN A 225 19.40 4.00 1.61
C ASN A 225 19.84 3.17 2.83
N LYS A 226 19.10 3.32 3.95
CA LYS A 226 19.30 2.51 5.15
C LYS A 226 18.36 1.32 5.09
N GLY A 227 18.88 0.14 5.40
CA GLY A 227 18.06 -1.05 5.60
C GLY A 227 17.06 -0.81 6.72
N PHE A 228 15.78 -1.05 6.44
CA PHE A 228 14.81 -1.27 7.50
C PHE A 228 14.88 -2.75 7.86
N ASP A 229 15.61 -3.08 8.88
CA ASP A 229 15.36 -4.29 9.64
C ASP A 229 14.83 -3.83 10.99
N HIS A 230 13.51 -3.68 11.09
CA HIS A 230 12.88 -3.45 12.38
C HIS A 230 13.07 -4.74 13.20
N SER A 231 14.23 -4.87 13.83
CA SER A 231 14.48 -5.94 14.79
C SER A 231 13.34 -5.94 15.83
N TRP A 232 13.02 -7.08 16.40
CA TRP A 232 12.02 -7.18 17.46
C TRP A 232 12.29 -6.19 18.58
N THR A 233 13.54 -5.99 18.93
CA THR A 233 13.98 -5.09 20.02
C THR A 233 13.70 -3.62 19.74
N SER A 234 13.80 -3.17 18.47
CA SER A 234 13.51 -1.80 18.09
C SER A 234 12.02 -1.54 17.83
N TRP A 235 11.31 -2.55 17.30
CA TRP A 235 9.89 -2.44 16.94
C TRP A 235 8.97 -2.59 18.16
N PHE A 236 9.25 -3.54 19.05
CA PHE A 236 8.35 -3.90 20.16
C PHE A 236 8.02 -2.72 21.09
N PRO A 237 8.96 -1.89 21.57
CA PRO A 237 8.62 -0.76 22.42
C PRO A 237 7.72 0.27 21.72
N ARG A 238 8.00 0.57 20.45
CA ARG A 238 7.19 1.50 19.64
C ARG A 238 5.78 0.97 19.45
N ASN A 239 5.66 -0.32 19.13
CA ASN A 239 4.35 -0.97 18.95
C ASN A 239 3.57 -1.02 20.27
N ALA A 240 4.21 -1.24 21.42
CA ALA A 240 3.53 -1.24 22.71
C ALA A 240 2.90 0.14 23.02
N ILE A 241 3.64 1.23 22.79
CA ILE A 241 3.12 2.60 22.91
C ILE A 241 1.97 2.85 21.93
N HIS A 242 2.10 2.38 20.69
CA HIS A 242 1.07 2.52 19.68
C HIS A 242 -0.22 1.77 20.07
N VAL A 243 -0.11 0.52 20.52
CA VAL A 243 -1.25 -0.28 20.98
C VAL A 243 -1.95 0.39 22.16
N LEU A 244 -1.19 0.95 23.11
CA LEU A 244 -1.77 1.69 24.22
C LEU A 244 -2.58 2.90 23.74
N LYS A 245 -2.02 3.72 22.85
CA LYS A 245 -2.74 4.86 22.23
C LYS A 245 -3.99 4.40 21.49
N TYR A 246 -3.90 3.31 20.72
CA TYR A 246 -5.04 2.72 20.02
C TYR A 246 -6.19 2.34 20.97
N ILE A 247 -5.87 1.72 22.11
CA ILE A 247 -6.87 1.33 23.12
C ILE A 247 -7.50 2.57 23.78
N LEU A 248 -6.70 3.59 24.11
CA LEU A 248 -7.20 4.81 24.74
C LEU A 248 -8.09 5.65 23.82
N ASN A 249 -7.83 5.66 22.54
CA ASN A 249 -8.62 6.41 21.54
C ASN A 249 -9.90 5.69 21.11
N ARG A 250 -10.16 4.48 21.59
CA ARG A 250 -11.40 3.71 21.31
C ARG A 250 -12.53 3.96 22.32
N ARG A 251 -12.28 4.76 23.33
CA ARG A 251 -13.31 5.17 24.31
C ARG A 251 -13.94 6.48 23.88
#